data_73f894721d440795353ac42e7da341b8
#
_entry.id   73f894721d440795353ac42e7da341b8
#
_cell.length_a   1.000
_cell.length_b   1.000
_cell.length_c   1.000
_cell.angle_alpha   90.00
_cell.angle_beta   90.00
_cell.angle_gamma   90.00
#
_symmetry.space_group_name_H-M   'P 1'
#
loop_
_entity.id
_entity.type
_entity.pdbx_description
1 polymer ?
#
loop_
_entity_poly.entity_id
_entity_poly.type
_entity_poly.pdbx_seq_one_letter_code
_entity_poly.pdbx_strand_id
1 'polypeptide(L)'
;SVTDAPIRYVVSTHVHGDHIGGNEAIAKAGRTRAGGNVVGDIGAAATATAGIIAHENVLKRLSMDPPAGQKPVPFGDFPTETFFGDKREFLFNGEAVQIIHEPDAHTDGDSLVFFRRSDVVATGDLFTTVMYPFIDTANGGTMNGYIKALNAILDITVPNNVNEGGTMVVPGHGRLSDEQDVIEYRDMATIVRDRIREYVKRGMTLEQVKAKKPTLDFDPRYGSDTGFWTTSMFVETIYKEMVKENPPAPAKGNQRNRNQSKGSGA
;
A
#
# COMPACT_ATOMS: atom_id res chain seq x y z
N SER A 1 27.26 0.01 -14.94
CA SER A 1 27.14 1.08 -13.94
C SER A 1 26.33 2.20 -14.55
N VAL A 2 25.30 2.68 -13.85
CA VAL A 2 24.48 3.83 -14.29
C VAL A 2 25.17 5.14 -13.88
N THR A 3 25.91 5.11 -12.78
CA THR A 3 26.67 6.26 -12.24
C THR A 3 27.76 5.78 -11.31
N ASP A 4 28.84 6.57 -11.18
CA ASP A 4 29.89 6.39 -10.18
C ASP A 4 29.63 7.21 -8.91
N ALA A 5 28.52 7.99 -8.89
CA ALA A 5 28.12 8.74 -7.71
C ALA A 5 27.63 7.80 -6.60
N PRO A 6 27.99 8.06 -5.33
CA PRO A 6 27.56 7.21 -4.21
C PRO A 6 26.07 7.36 -3.94
N ILE A 7 25.41 6.25 -3.58
CA ILE A 7 24.04 6.25 -3.07
C ILE A 7 23.99 7.07 -1.79
N ARG A 8 23.04 8.00 -1.66
CA ARG A 8 22.89 8.89 -0.50
C ARG A 8 21.70 8.53 0.35
N TYR A 9 20.62 8.08 -0.29
CA TYR A 9 19.37 7.74 0.37
C TYR A 9 18.82 6.45 -0.21
N VAL A 10 18.19 5.68 0.66
CA VAL A 10 17.29 4.58 0.35
C VAL A 10 15.91 5.02 0.85
N VAL A 11 14.88 4.93 0.04
CA VAL A 11 13.52 5.24 0.47
C VAL A 11 12.72 3.94 0.49
N SER A 12 12.26 3.53 1.65
CA SER A 12 11.38 2.37 1.81
C SER A 12 9.94 2.83 1.69
N THR A 13 9.23 2.34 0.67
CA THR A 13 7.83 2.72 0.43
C THR A 13 6.90 2.19 1.49
N HIS A 14 7.14 0.96 2.00
CA HIS A 14 6.32 0.33 3.04
C HIS A 14 7.09 -0.80 3.75
N VAL A 15 6.42 -1.54 4.65
CA VAL A 15 7.04 -2.44 5.64
C VAL A 15 7.41 -3.84 5.11
N HIS A 16 6.96 -4.26 3.91
CA HIS A 16 7.15 -5.63 3.46
C HIS A 16 8.60 -5.99 3.15
N GLY A 17 8.94 -7.25 3.39
CA GLY A 17 10.32 -7.74 3.36
C GLY A 17 11.01 -7.63 2.00
N ASP A 18 10.28 -7.75 0.91
CA ASP A 18 10.77 -7.57 -0.47
C ASP A 18 11.06 -6.09 -0.82
N HIS A 19 10.57 -5.14 -0.02
CA HIS A 19 10.83 -3.71 -0.17
C HIS A 19 11.86 -3.16 0.82
N ILE A 20 12.12 -3.85 1.93
CA ILE A 20 13.09 -3.41 2.94
C ILE A 20 14.30 -4.33 3.11
N GLY A 21 14.20 -5.60 2.73
CA GLY A 21 15.23 -6.62 3.02
C GLY A 21 16.58 -6.41 2.32
N GLY A 22 16.68 -5.41 1.44
CA GLY A 22 17.93 -4.97 0.83
C GLY A 22 18.50 -3.69 1.45
N ASN A 23 17.81 -3.06 2.39
CA ASN A 23 18.15 -1.74 2.92
C ASN A 23 19.56 -1.68 3.48
N GLU A 24 19.93 -2.62 4.35
CA GLU A 24 21.26 -2.66 4.96
C GLU A 24 22.38 -2.77 3.92
N ALA A 25 22.20 -3.67 2.95
CA ALA A 25 23.21 -3.90 1.92
C ALA A 25 23.39 -2.67 1.01
N ILE A 26 22.28 -2.05 0.60
CA ILE A 26 22.29 -0.83 -0.24
C ILE A 26 22.85 0.35 0.55
N ALA A 27 22.44 0.52 1.81
CA ALA A 27 22.95 1.60 2.66
C ALA A 27 24.45 1.48 2.89
N LYS A 28 24.98 0.27 3.14
CA LYS A 28 26.42 0.02 3.29
C LYS A 28 27.22 0.29 2.00
N ALA A 29 26.63 0.07 0.83
CA ALA A 29 27.22 0.42 -0.45
C ALA A 29 27.21 1.93 -0.74
N GLY A 30 26.38 2.68 -0.04
CA GLY A 30 26.27 4.12 -0.13
C GLY A 30 27.11 4.87 0.88
N ARG A 31 26.94 6.20 0.93
CA ARG A 31 27.61 7.10 1.89
C ARG A 31 26.71 8.25 2.27
N THR A 32 26.62 8.57 3.55
CA THR A 32 25.98 9.79 4.01
C THR A 32 26.71 11.02 3.47
N ARG A 33 25.98 12.06 3.15
CA ARG A 33 26.56 13.37 2.90
C ARG A 33 27.04 13.92 4.26
N ALA A 34 28.36 14.04 4.42
CA ALA A 34 28.89 14.82 5.55
C ALA A 34 28.37 16.25 5.38
N GLY A 35 27.33 16.61 6.12
CA GLY A 35 26.73 17.95 6.10
C GLY A 35 27.31 18.82 7.17
N GLY A 36 27.62 20.05 6.83
CA GLY A 36 27.92 21.12 7.78
C GLY A 36 29.40 21.38 7.99
N ASN A 37 29.67 22.56 8.56
CA ASN A 37 30.97 23.12 8.93
C ASN A 37 31.66 22.34 10.06
N VAL A 38 31.78 21.02 9.93
CA VAL A 38 32.55 20.24 10.92
C VAL A 38 34.04 20.35 10.56
N VAL A 39 34.70 21.27 11.23
CA VAL A 39 36.17 21.33 11.27
C VAL A 39 36.60 20.29 12.28
N GLY A 40 37.12 19.15 11.82
CA GLY A 40 37.61 18.07 12.68
C GLY A 40 37.82 16.78 11.88
N ASP A 41 38.31 15.74 12.55
CA ASP A 41 38.49 14.43 11.95
C ASP A 41 37.16 13.83 11.48
N ILE A 42 36.85 13.99 10.20
CA ILE A 42 35.67 13.45 9.53
C ILE A 42 35.80 11.97 9.20
N GLY A 43 36.85 11.30 9.68
CA GLY A 43 37.12 9.88 9.42
C GLY A 43 35.93 8.98 9.78
N ALA A 44 35.26 9.24 10.90
CA ALA A 44 34.04 8.51 11.28
C ALA A 44 32.82 8.83 10.41
N ALA A 45 32.67 10.08 9.96
CA ALA A 45 31.60 10.48 9.04
C ALA A 45 31.81 9.95 7.63
N ALA A 46 33.05 9.70 7.23
CA ALA A 46 33.37 9.10 5.92
C ALA A 46 32.97 7.62 5.80
N THR A 47 32.71 6.95 6.92
CA THR A 47 32.23 5.56 7.00
C THR A 47 30.73 5.44 7.19
N ALA A 48 30.01 6.55 7.32
CA ALA A 48 28.57 6.52 7.50
C ALA A 48 27.87 6.02 6.25
N THR A 49 26.93 5.10 6.44
CA THR A 49 26.12 4.49 5.38
C THR A 49 25.11 5.49 4.78
N ALA A 50 24.51 5.20 3.65
CA ALA A 50 23.39 5.99 3.14
C ALA A 50 22.24 6.03 4.15
N GLY A 51 21.50 7.14 4.19
CA GLY A 51 20.29 7.26 5.03
C GLY A 51 19.15 6.40 4.49
N ILE A 52 18.46 5.68 5.37
CA ILE A 52 17.25 4.91 5.04
C ILE A 52 16.05 5.72 5.51
N ILE A 53 15.22 6.17 4.59
CA ILE A 53 14.05 7.04 4.85
C ILE A 53 12.78 6.22 4.73
N ALA A 54 11.87 6.35 5.70
CA ALA A 54 10.52 5.80 5.63
C ALA A 54 9.54 6.65 6.45
N HIS A 55 8.23 6.43 6.26
CA HIS A 55 7.23 6.98 7.18
C HIS A 55 7.36 6.34 8.57
N GLU A 56 7.00 7.08 9.64
CA GLU A 56 7.09 6.57 11.03
C GLU A 56 6.33 5.26 11.24
N ASN A 57 5.21 5.05 10.52
CA ASN A 57 4.44 3.82 10.63
C ASN A 57 5.23 2.58 10.18
N VAL A 58 6.14 2.71 9.21
CA VAL A 58 7.05 1.63 8.83
C VAL A 58 7.93 1.25 10.01
N LEU A 59 8.58 2.24 10.66
CA LEU A 59 9.40 1.99 11.85
C LEU A 59 8.57 1.37 12.98
N LYS A 60 7.36 1.88 13.21
CA LYS A 60 6.45 1.35 14.22
C LYS A 60 6.12 -0.13 13.97
N ARG A 61 5.79 -0.50 12.72
CA ARG A 61 5.50 -1.90 12.35
C ARG A 61 6.71 -2.81 12.51
N LEU A 62 7.89 -2.36 12.08
CA LEU A 62 9.15 -3.11 12.23
C LEU A 62 9.56 -3.32 13.68
N SER A 63 9.13 -2.42 14.59
CA SER A 63 9.43 -2.48 16.01
C SER A 63 8.48 -3.38 16.82
N MET A 64 7.44 -3.92 16.17
CA MET A 64 6.51 -4.87 16.80
C MET A 64 7.11 -6.26 16.82
N ASP A 65 6.64 -7.10 17.75
CA ASP A 65 6.99 -8.51 17.74
C ASP A 65 6.55 -9.17 16.43
N PRO A 66 7.41 -9.95 15.79
CA PRO A 66 7.05 -10.61 14.55
C PRO A 66 5.95 -11.64 14.79
N PRO A 67 5.11 -11.93 13.79
CA PRO A 67 4.14 -13.00 13.87
C PRO A 67 4.79 -14.33 14.28
N ALA A 68 4.02 -15.17 14.97
CA ALA A 68 4.51 -16.47 15.46
C ALA A 68 5.16 -17.28 14.33
N GLY A 69 6.40 -17.71 14.54
CA GLY A 69 7.18 -18.49 13.57
C GLY A 69 7.97 -17.68 12.55
N GLN A 70 7.83 -16.36 12.55
CA GLN A 70 8.67 -15.47 11.72
C GLN A 70 9.87 -14.95 12.52
N LYS A 71 10.96 -14.67 11.80
CA LYS A 71 12.14 -14.02 12.40
C LYS A 71 11.93 -12.51 12.39
N PRO A 72 12.44 -11.81 13.42
CA PRO A 72 12.46 -10.35 13.38
C PRO A 72 13.29 -9.84 12.20
N VAL A 73 12.89 -8.71 11.65
CA VAL A 73 13.64 -8.02 10.61
C VAL A 73 15.00 -7.59 11.20
N PRO A 74 16.11 -7.78 10.47
CA PRO A 74 17.43 -7.31 10.92
C PRO A 74 17.42 -5.81 11.18
N PHE A 75 18.05 -5.38 12.27
CA PHE A 75 18.08 -3.96 12.63
C PHE A 75 18.74 -3.07 11.56
N GLY A 76 19.66 -3.63 10.76
CA GLY A 76 20.29 -2.91 9.64
C GLY A 76 19.32 -2.51 8.51
N ASP A 77 18.17 -3.16 8.43
CA ASP A 77 17.12 -2.84 7.44
C ASP A 77 16.11 -1.78 7.92
N PHE A 78 16.23 -1.36 9.20
CA PHE A 78 15.35 -0.33 9.76
C PHE A 78 15.65 1.05 9.19
N PRO A 79 14.63 1.93 9.07
CA PRO A 79 14.86 3.31 8.68
C PRO A 79 15.74 4.02 9.72
N THR A 80 16.75 4.75 9.21
CA THR A 80 17.62 5.62 10.02
C THR A 80 17.06 7.03 10.14
N GLU A 81 16.14 7.39 9.24
CA GLU A 81 15.43 8.66 9.23
C GLU A 81 13.93 8.39 8.99
N THR A 82 13.08 8.87 9.88
CA THR A 82 11.64 8.82 9.69
C THR A 82 11.06 10.21 9.42
N PHE A 83 9.94 10.26 8.70
CA PHE A 83 9.13 11.46 8.57
C PHE A 83 7.72 11.22 9.11
N PHE A 84 7.07 12.31 9.46
CA PHE A 84 5.75 12.36 10.09
C PHE A 84 4.80 13.16 9.23
N GLY A 85 3.52 12.85 9.32
CA GLY A 85 2.48 13.54 8.55
C GLY A 85 2.49 13.16 7.07
N ASP A 86 1.83 13.99 6.27
CA ASP A 86 1.43 13.61 4.92
C ASP A 86 2.57 13.62 3.88
N LYS A 87 3.64 14.39 4.13
CA LYS A 87 4.69 14.58 3.12
C LYS A 87 6.04 14.97 3.71
N ARG A 88 7.12 14.44 3.07
CA ARG A 88 8.49 14.95 3.19
C ARG A 88 8.98 15.38 1.80
N GLU A 89 9.66 16.51 1.73
CA GLU A 89 10.26 17.01 0.49
C GLU A 89 11.70 17.46 0.73
N PHE A 90 12.56 17.20 -0.26
CA PHE A 90 13.95 17.67 -0.25
C PHE A 90 14.47 17.83 -1.69
N LEU A 91 15.49 18.68 -1.85
CA LEU A 91 16.19 18.86 -3.12
C LEU A 91 17.34 17.86 -3.23
N PHE A 92 17.37 17.08 -4.31
CA PHE A 92 18.42 16.11 -4.59
C PHE A 92 18.70 16.03 -6.09
N ASN A 93 19.97 16.01 -6.48
CA ASN A 93 20.40 15.96 -7.89
C ASN A 93 19.76 17.03 -8.79
N GLY A 94 19.46 18.20 -8.24
CA GLY A 94 18.86 19.30 -8.98
C GLY A 94 17.36 19.19 -9.21
N GLU A 95 16.68 18.32 -8.48
CA GLU A 95 15.21 18.21 -8.50
C GLU A 95 14.60 18.10 -7.11
N ALA A 96 13.34 18.44 -6.98
CA ALA A 96 12.57 18.20 -5.79
C ALA A 96 12.09 16.73 -5.79
N VAL A 97 12.42 16.01 -4.72
CA VAL A 97 11.91 14.67 -4.44
C VAL A 97 10.86 14.77 -3.35
N GLN A 98 9.65 14.32 -3.65
CA GLN A 98 8.54 14.32 -2.70
C GLN A 98 8.26 12.87 -2.27
N ILE A 99 8.24 12.63 -0.97
CA ILE A 99 7.77 11.38 -0.38
C ILE A 99 6.41 11.68 0.22
N ILE A 100 5.36 11.08 -0.32
CA ILE A 100 3.97 11.37 0.03
C ILE A 100 3.40 10.15 0.72
N HIS A 101 2.92 10.30 1.96
CA HIS A 101 2.32 9.23 2.73
C HIS A 101 0.87 8.99 2.32
N GLU A 102 0.54 7.74 2.05
CA GLU A 102 -0.82 7.27 1.73
C GLU A 102 -1.30 6.34 2.85
N PRO A 103 -2.07 6.87 3.81
CA PRO A 103 -2.53 6.10 4.96
C PRO A 103 -3.56 5.05 4.56
N ASP A 104 -3.60 3.96 5.32
CA ASP A 104 -4.64 2.92 5.26
C ASP A 104 -4.85 2.27 3.88
N ALA A 105 -3.84 2.26 3.00
CA ALA A 105 -3.95 1.76 1.63
C ALA A 105 -3.57 0.28 1.49
N HIS A 106 -2.37 -0.03 0.97
CA HIS A 106 -1.79 -1.38 0.99
C HIS A 106 -1.39 -1.78 2.41
N THR A 107 -0.72 -0.85 3.10
CA THR A 107 -0.44 -0.83 4.54
C THR A 107 -0.78 0.56 5.11
N ASP A 108 -0.49 0.81 6.39
CA ASP A 108 -0.63 2.15 6.99
C ASP A 108 0.63 3.01 6.88
N GLY A 109 1.70 2.46 6.32
CA GLY A 109 2.99 3.15 6.17
C GLY A 109 3.36 3.47 4.73
N ASP A 110 2.45 3.27 3.78
CA ASP A 110 2.74 3.41 2.36
C ASP A 110 3.18 4.82 1.97
N SER A 111 4.11 4.89 1.03
CA SER A 111 4.61 6.17 0.52
C SER A 111 4.84 6.11 -0.98
N LEU A 112 4.39 7.15 -1.68
CA LEU A 112 4.78 7.46 -3.05
C LEU A 112 6.09 8.24 -3.05
N VAL A 113 6.95 8.01 -4.04
CA VAL A 113 8.17 8.82 -4.24
C VAL A 113 8.11 9.48 -5.60
N PHE A 114 7.89 10.79 -5.61
CA PHE A 114 7.74 11.57 -6.83
C PHE A 114 8.97 12.43 -7.13
N PHE A 115 9.62 12.17 -8.25
CA PHE A 115 10.76 12.90 -8.80
C PHE A 115 10.22 13.96 -9.77
N ARG A 116 10.08 15.19 -9.30
CA ARG A 116 9.28 16.21 -9.99
C ARG A 116 9.84 16.70 -11.31
N ARG A 117 11.15 16.74 -11.48
CA ARG A 117 11.79 17.17 -12.74
C ARG A 117 11.89 16.03 -13.73
N SER A 118 12.23 14.85 -13.24
CA SER A 118 12.32 13.63 -14.03
C SER A 118 10.96 13.11 -14.45
N ASP A 119 9.89 13.60 -13.83
CA ASP A 119 8.50 13.21 -14.02
C ASP A 119 8.30 11.69 -13.86
N VAL A 120 8.80 11.17 -12.73
CA VAL A 120 8.75 9.74 -12.38
C VAL A 120 8.12 9.60 -11.00
N VAL A 121 7.14 8.71 -10.86
CA VAL A 121 6.58 8.33 -9.56
C VAL A 121 6.82 6.85 -9.29
N ALA A 122 7.49 6.52 -8.17
CA ALA A 122 7.59 5.16 -7.65
C ALA A 122 6.48 4.96 -6.61
N THR A 123 5.64 3.95 -6.82
CA THR A 123 4.39 3.78 -6.07
C THR A 123 4.49 2.75 -4.95
N GLY A 124 5.57 1.95 -4.90
CA GLY A 124 5.52 0.73 -4.10
C GLY A 124 4.27 -0.09 -4.47
N ASP A 125 3.72 -0.81 -3.52
CA ASP A 125 2.60 -1.72 -3.74
C ASP A 125 1.22 -1.05 -3.75
N LEU A 126 1.20 0.30 -3.79
CA LEU A 126 -0.02 1.06 -4.10
C LEU A 126 -0.47 0.87 -5.55
N PHE A 127 0.41 0.37 -6.40
CA PHE A 127 0.08 0.00 -7.77
C PHE A 127 0.93 -1.19 -8.22
N THR A 128 0.30 -2.16 -8.87
CA THR A 128 0.93 -3.33 -9.46
C THR A 128 0.25 -3.68 -10.79
N THR A 129 0.99 -4.31 -11.70
CA THR A 129 0.42 -4.72 -12.99
C THR A 129 0.17 -6.22 -13.11
N VAL A 130 0.44 -7.00 -12.05
CA VAL A 130 0.50 -8.47 -12.10
C VAL A 130 -0.54 -9.20 -11.26
N MET A 131 -1.22 -8.51 -10.34
CA MET A 131 -2.21 -9.13 -9.45
C MET A 131 -3.27 -8.13 -8.99
N TYR A 132 -4.33 -8.61 -8.36
CA TYR A 132 -5.27 -7.76 -7.63
C TYR A 132 -4.58 -7.00 -6.48
N PRO A 133 -5.12 -5.84 -6.06
CA PRO A 133 -4.61 -5.11 -4.90
C PRO A 133 -4.41 -6.05 -3.71
N PHE A 134 -3.18 -6.16 -3.21
CA PHE A 134 -2.93 -6.81 -1.96
C PHE A 134 -3.22 -5.83 -0.82
N ILE A 135 -4.22 -6.14 -0.01
CA ILE A 135 -4.64 -5.31 1.13
C ILE A 135 -4.18 -5.98 2.41
N ASP A 136 -3.08 -5.50 2.97
CA ASP A 136 -2.56 -6.05 4.23
C ASP A 136 -3.30 -5.45 5.43
N THR A 137 -4.42 -6.05 5.75
CA THR A 137 -5.26 -5.62 6.89
C THR A 137 -4.57 -5.77 8.23
N ALA A 138 -3.56 -6.64 8.36
CA ALA A 138 -2.78 -6.80 9.58
C ALA A 138 -1.86 -5.59 9.82
N ASN A 139 -1.38 -4.98 8.74
CA ASN A 139 -0.60 -3.76 8.76
C ASN A 139 -1.43 -2.50 8.45
N GLY A 140 -2.74 -2.55 8.60
CA GLY A 140 -3.62 -1.38 8.54
C GLY A 140 -4.16 -1.03 7.16
N GLY A 141 -3.91 -1.86 6.14
CA GLY A 141 -4.43 -1.66 4.79
C GLY A 141 -5.96 -1.78 4.70
N THR A 142 -6.55 -1.00 3.79
CA THR A 142 -7.98 -1.05 3.46
C THR A 142 -8.20 -0.86 1.96
N MET A 143 -9.28 -1.42 1.42
CA MET A 143 -9.63 -1.26 0.00
C MET A 143 -10.01 0.17 -0.34
N ASN A 144 -10.69 0.87 0.56
CA ASN A 144 -11.04 2.27 0.34
C ASN A 144 -9.82 3.19 0.37
N GLY A 145 -8.88 2.96 1.30
CA GLY A 145 -7.59 3.65 1.34
C GLY A 145 -6.77 3.38 0.08
N TYR A 146 -6.74 2.12 -0.37
CA TYR A 146 -6.05 1.75 -1.60
C TYR A 146 -6.58 2.50 -2.84
N ILE A 147 -7.90 2.59 -3.02
CA ILE A 147 -8.52 3.36 -4.10
C ILE A 147 -8.20 4.86 -3.96
N LYS A 148 -8.19 5.38 -2.72
CA LYS A 148 -7.79 6.77 -2.45
C LYS A 148 -6.34 7.02 -2.88
N ALA A 149 -5.41 6.11 -2.56
CA ALA A 149 -4.02 6.19 -2.96
C ALA A 149 -3.84 6.13 -4.49
N LEU A 150 -4.61 5.27 -5.19
CA LEU A 150 -4.62 5.26 -6.66
C LEU A 150 -5.09 6.61 -7.25
N ASN A 151 -6.08 7.26 -6.65
CA ASN A 151 -6.47 8.62 -7.05
C ASN A 151 -5.37 9.65 -6.76
N ALA A 152 -4.66 9.53 -5.61
CA ALA A 152 -3.52 10.41 -5.31
C ALA A 152 -2.37 10.25 -6.33
N ILE A 153 -2.13 9.04 -6.84
CA ILE A 153 -1.21 8.83 -7.97
C ILE A 153 -1.69 9.58 -9.20
N LEU A 154 -2.98 9.48 -9.55
CA LEU A 154 -3.55 10.18 -10.71
C LEU A 154 -3.54 11.69 -10.56
N ASP A 155 -3.65 12.23 -9.35
CA ASP A 155 -3.60 13.67 -9.08
C ASP A 155 -2.21 14.28 -9.36
N ILE A 156 -1.15 13.46 -9.37
CA ILE A 156 0.24 13.92 -9.60
C ILE A 156 0.81 13.45 -10.95
N THR A 157 0.11 12.60 -11.69
CA THR A 157 0.53 12.10 -13.00
C THR A 157 -0.01 12.98 -14.12
N VAL A 158 0.71 13.02 -15.25
CA VAL A 158 0.33 13.72 -16.47
C VAL A 158 0.22 12.70 -17.61
N PRO A 159 -0.91 12.68 -18.34
CA PRO A 159 -1.09 11.72 -19.43
C PRO A 159 -0.14 11.97 -20.61
N ASN A 160 0.22 10.89 -21.30
CA ASN A 160 1.14 10.88 -22.45
C ASN A 160 0.73 11.82 -23.59
N ASN A 161 -0.56 12.09 -23.75
CA ASN A 161 -1.09 12.95 -24.81
C ASN A 161 -1.05 14.45 -24.49
N VAL A 162 -0.75 14.81 -23.24
CA VAL A 162 -0.69 16.22 -22.78
C VAL A 162 0.76 16.71 -22.71
N ASN A 163 1.67 15.84 -22.30
CA ASN A 163 3.07 16.15 -22.20
C ASN A 163 3.91 15.06 -22.88
N GLU A 164 5.02 15.43 -23.51
CA GLU A 164 5.89 14.50 -24.23
C GLU A 164 6.37 13.38 -23.30
N GLY A 165 5.82 12.17 -23.52
CA GLY A 165 6.10 10.97 -22.75
C GLY A 165 5.25 10.79 -21.50
N GLY A 166 4.55 11.80 -20.97
CA GLY A 166 3.78 11.74 -19.73
C GLY A 166 4.61 11.37 -18.49
N THR A 167 3.95 11.21 -17.34
CA THR A 167 4.59 10.75 -16.11
C THR A 167 4.88 9.25 -16.17
N MET A 168 6.13 8.86 -15.93
CA MET A 168 6.51 7.45 -15.79
C MET A 168 6.09 6.94 -14.42
N VAL A 169 5.31 5.86 -14.39
CA VAL A 169 4.87 5.20 -13.16
C VAL A 169 5.67 3.91 -12.96
N VAL A 170 6.38 3.83 -11.84
CA VAL A 170 7.17 2.66 -11.43
C VAL A 170 6.39 1.90 -10.36
N PRO A 171 5.73 0.77 -10.71
CA PRO A 171 4.98 -0.02 -9.74
C PRO A 171 5.90 -0.77 -8.79
N GLY A 172 5.36 -1.25 -7.66
CA GLY A 172 6.08 -2.17 -6.79
C GLY A 172 6.42 -3.49 -7.50
N HIS A 173 5.43 -4.02 -8.23
CA HIS A 173 5.59 -5.25 -9.00
C HIS A 173 5.05 -5.10 -10.42
N GLY A 174 5.80 -5.64 -11.38
CA GLY A 174 5.40 -5.71 -12.77
C GLY A 174 6.19 -4.79 -13.69
N ARG A 175 5.55 -4.27 -14.73
CA ARG A 175 6.20 -3.45 -15.75
C ARG A 175 6.10 -1.95 -15.46
N LEU A 176 7.02 -1.17 -16.02
CA LEU A 176 6.87 0.27 -16.10
C LEU A 176 5.54 0.63 -16.77
N SER A 177 4.91 1.65 -16.28
CA SER A 177 3.53 2.03 -16.58
C SER A 177 3.40 3.53 -16.77
N ASP A 178 2.20 3.95 -17.13
CA ASP A 178 1.80 5.35 -17.28
C ASP A 178 0.48 5.61 -16.53
N GLU A 179 -0.05 6.82 -16.65
CA GLU A 179 -1.31 7.22 -16.03
C GLU A 179 -2.49 6.33 -16.48
N GLN A 180 -2.55 5.95 -17.76
CA GLN A 180 -3.65 5.13 -18.30
C GLN A 180 -3.71 3.76 -17.61
N ASP A 181 -2.57 3.13 -17.36
CA ASP A 181 -2.49 1.87 -16.63
C ASP A 181 -3.03 2.02 -15.19
N VAL A 182 -2.74 3.14 -14.53
CA VAL A 182 -3.25 3.44 -13.18
C VAL A 182 -4.76 3.66 -13.20
N ILE A 183 -5.29 4.37 -14.21
CA ILE A 183 -6.74 4.58 -14.40
C ILE A 183 -7.45 3.22 -14.52
N GLU A 184 -6.97 2.33 -15.41
CA GLU A 184 -7.55 1.02 -15.61
C GLU A 184 -7.56 0.18 -14.32
N TYR A 185 -6.46 0.23 -13.57
CA TYR A 185 -6.33 -0.50 -12.31
C TYR A 185 -7.23 0.07 -11.21
N ARG A 186 -7.31 1.40 -11.08
CA ARG A 186 -8.23 2.09 -10.16
C ARG A 186 -9.69 1.78 -10.46
N ASP A 187 -10.06 1.79 -11.74
CA ASP A 187 -11.42 1.50 -12.18
C ASP A 187 -11.79 0.04 -11.88
N MET A 188 -10.91 -0.91 -12.18
CA MET A 188 -11.08 -2.31 -11.80
C MET A 188 -11.30 -2.44 -10.28
N ALA A 189 -10.43 -1.85 -9.46
CA ALA A 189 -10.50 -1.88 -8.01
C ALA A 189 -11.84 -1.30 -7.50
N THR A 190 -12.26 -0.17 -8.05
CA THR A 190 -13.52 0.51 -7.71
C THR A 190 -14.74 -0.35 -8.09
N ILE A 191 -14.76 -0.89 -9.30
CA ILE A 191 -15.86 -1.73 -9.78
C ILE A 191 -16.02 -2.97 -8.91
N VAL A 192 -14.93 -3.67 -8.59
CA VAL A 192 -14.99 -4.89 -7.77
C VAL A 192 -15.47 -4.55 -6.35
N ARG A 193 -14.92 -3.50 -5.72
CA ARG A 193 -15.38 -3.03 -4.41
C ARG A 193 -16.87 -2.72 -4.41
N ASP A 194 -17.35 -1.98 -5.38
CA ASP A 194 -18.75 -1.52 -5.43
C ASP A 194 -19.72 -2.66 -5.72
N ARG A 195 -19.34 -3.64 -6.55
CA ARG A 195 -20.10 -4.89 -6.72
C ARG A 195 -20.25 -5.64 -5.40
N ILE A 196 -19.15 -5.82 -4.66
CA ILE A 196 -19.16 -6.52 -3.37
C ILE A 196 -19.96 -5.73 -2.35
N ARG A 197 -19.81 -4.39 -2.28
CA ARG A 197 -20.60 -3.51 -1.41
C ARG A 197 -22.08 -3.67 -1.66
N GLU A 198 -22.51 -3.73 -2.90
CA GLU A 198 -23.92 -3.91 -3.25
C GLU A 198 -24.45 -5.29 -2.83
N TYR A 199 -23.65 -6.35 -2.97
CA TYR A 199 -24.01 -7.68 -2.47
C TYR A 199 -24.12 -7.72 -0.94
N VAL A 200 -23.21 -7.06 -0.23
CA VAL A 200 -23.28 -6.93 1.24
C VAL A 200 -24.56 -6.18 1.65
N LYS A 201 -24.91 -5.07 1.00
CA LYS A 201 -26.16 -4.34 1.27
C LYS A 201 -27.42 -5.19 1.07
N ARG A 202 -27.37 -6.16 0.14
CA ARG A 202 -28.45 -7.13 -0.08
C ARG A 202 -28.44 -8.29 0.94
N GLY A 203 -27.54 -8.28 1.91
CA GLY A 203 -27.43 -9.30 2.95
C GLY A 203 -26.85 -10.63 2.46
N MET A 204 -26.12 -10.64 1.35
CA MET A 204 -25.48 -11.87 0.84
C MET A 204 -24.33 -12.29 1.77
N THR A 205 -24.22 -13.60 2.00
CA THR A 205 -23.07 -14.18 2.70
C THR A 205 -21.81 -14.16 1.83
N LEU A 206 -20.63 -14.33 2.46
CA LEU A 206 -19.36 -14.41 1.73
C LEU A 206 -19.39 -15.48 0.63
N GLU A 207 -19.92 -16.67 0.93
CA GLU A 207 -20.02 -17.75 -0.03
C GLU A 207 -20.92 -17.40 -1.22
N GLN A 208 -22.03 -16.71 -0.96
CA GLN A 208 -22.91 -16.23 -2.02
C GLN A 208 -22.23 -15.16 -2.89
N VAL A 209 -21.44 -14.25 -2.27
CA VAL A 209 -20.67 -13.24 -3.01
C VAL A 209 -19.59 -13.89 -3.85
N LYS A 210 -18.83 -14.84 -3.32
CA LYS A 210 -17.82 -15.61 -4.08
C LYS A 210 -18.47 -16.34 -5.27
N ALA A 211 -19.65 -16.94 -5.08
CA ALA A 211 -20.40 -17.61 -6.14
C ALA A 211 -20.88 -16.65 -7.27
N LYS A 212 -21.02 -15.36 -6.98
CA LYS A 212 -21.34 -14.31 -7.97
C LYS A 212 -20.14 -13.91 -8.84
N LYS A 213 -18.92 -14.33 -8.49
CA LYS A 213 -17.67 -14.03 -9.21
C LYS A 213 -17.53 -12.53 -9.55
N PRO A 214 -17.48 -11.63 -8.53
CA PRO A 214 -17.48 -10.19 -8.76
C PRO A 214 -16.28 -9.68 -9.56
N THR A 215 -15.23 -10.49 -9.68
CA THR A 215 -13.95 -10.21 -10.34
C THR A 215 -13.84 -10.78 -11.75
N LEU A 216 -14.82 -11.57 -12.22
CA LEU A 216 -14.72 -12.42 -13.43
C LEU A 216 -14.16 -11.71 -14.67
N ASP A 217 -14.53 -10.42 -14.87
CA ASP A 217 -14.10 -9.64 -16.04
C ASP A 217 -12.60 -9.33 -16.01
N PHE A 218 -11.99 -9.38 -14.83
CA PHE A 218 -10.60 -8.97 -14.56
C PHE A 218 -9.68 -10.16 -14.22
N ASP A 219 -10.26 -11.35 -13.91
CA ASP A 219 -9.52 -12.55 -13.53
C ASP A 219 -8.45 -12.96 -14.57
N PRO A 220 -8.67 -12.82 -15.90
CA PRO A 220 -7.64 -13.18 -16.88
C PRO A 220 -6.36 -12.35 -16.76
N ARG A 221 -6.44 -11.13 -16.22
CA ARG A 221 -5.27 -10.23 -16.08
C ARG A 221 -4.67 -10.26 -14.67
N TYR A 222 -5.51 -10.30 -13.64
CA TYR A 222 -5.09 -10.10 -12.25
C TYR A 222 -5.38 -11.27 -11.33
N GLY A 223 -6.19 -12.25 -11.79
CA GLY A 223 -6.67 -13.34 -10.97
C GLY A 223 -5.63 -14.45 -10.75
N SER A 224 -5.69 -15.09 -9.60
CA SER A 224 -4.96 -16.32 -9.30
C SER A 224 -5.76 -17.21 -8.35
N ASP A 225 -5.74 -18.53 -8.61
CA ASP A 225 -6.33 -19.51 -7.72
C ASP A 225 -5.31 -20.09 -6.71
N THR A 226 -4.03 -19.74 -6.87
CA THR A 226 -2.91 -20.25 -6.06
C THR A 226 -1.97 -19.14 -5.61
N GLY A 227 -1.05 -19.47 -4.68
CA GLY A 227 -0.05 -18.52 -4.20
C GLY A 227 -0.47 -17.83 -2.91
N PHE A 228 0.29 -16.79 -2.53
CA PHE A 228 0.09 -16.09 -1.26
C PHE A 228 -1.12 -15.15 -1.26
N TRP A 229 -1.56 -14.69 -2.46
CA TRP A 229 -2.71 -13.81 -2.63
C TRP A 229 -3.59 -14.30 -3.78
N THR A 230 -4.73 -14.88 -3.45
CA THR A 230 -5.66 -15.44 -4.43
C THR A 230 -6.85 -14.51 -4.68
N THR A 231 -7.52 -14.68 -5.83
CA THR A 231 -8.79 -14.00 -6.14
C THR A 231 -9.82 -14.17 -5.02
N SER A 232 -9.90 -15.39 -4.45
CA SER A 232 -10.80 -15.66 -3.32
C SER A 232 -10.46 -14.85 -2.07
N MET A 233 -9.17 -14.69 -1.75
CA MET A 233 -8.71 -13.87 -0.60
C MET A 233 -8.98 -12.39 -0.84
N PHE A 234 -8.76 -11.89 -2.05
CA PHE A 234 -9.07 -10.51 -2.43
C PHE A 234 -10.57 -10.20 -2.23
N VAL A 235 -11.46 -11.04 -2.77
CA VAL A 235 -12.92 -10.89 -2.59
C VAL A 235 -13.31 -10.94 -1.11
N GLU A 236 -12.72 -11.86 -0.34
CA GLU A 236 -13.01 -12.00 1.09
C GLU A 236 -12.57 -10.78 1.90
N THR A 237 -11.41 -10.22 1.58
CA THR A 237 -10.89 -9.03 2.26
C THR A 237 -11.82 -7.82 2.03
N ILE A 238 -12.23 -7.58 0.79
CA ILE A 238 -13.20 -6.51 0.49
C ILE A 238 -14.55 -6.79 1.17
N TYR A 239 -15.04 -8.03 1.12
CA TYR A 239 -16.30 -8.39 1.77
C TYR A 239 -16.29 -8.06 3.26
N LYS A 240 -15.22 -8.44 3.98
CA LYS A 240 -15.07 -8.16 5.42
C LYS A 240 -15.07 -6.67 5.73
N GLU A 241 -14.39 -5.87 4.89
CA GLU A 241 -14.39 -4.40 5.03
C GLU A 241 -15.79 -3.83 4.79
N MET A 242 -16.48 -4.24 3.72
CA MET A 242 -17.82 -3.74 3.40
C MET A 242 -18.88 -4.13 4.44
N VAL A 243 -18.77 -5.31 5.05
CA VAL A 243 -19.64 -5.72 6.18
C VAL A 243 -19.40 -4.83 7.41
N LYS A 244 -18.15 -4.47 7.69
CA LYS A 244 -17.78 -3.60 8.80
C LYS A 244 -18.37 -2.19 8.65
N GLU A 245 -18.37 -1.68 7.41
CA GLU A 245 -18.96 -0.38 7.07
C GLU A 245 -20.50 -0.39 7.04
N ASN A 246 -21.08 -1.51 6.63
CA ASN A 246 -22.53 -1.68 6.49
C ASN A 246 -22.97 -2.92 7.26
N PRO A 247 -22.97 -2.88 8.59
CA PRO A 247 -23.39 -4.03 9.39
C PRO A 247 -24.81 -4.43 9.02
N PRO A 248 -25.08 -5.72 8.76
CA PRO A 248 -26.42 -6.17 8.46
C PRO A 248 -27.37 -5.79 9.58
N ALA A 249 -28.57 -5.35 9.23
CA ALA A 249 -29.59 -5.02 10.21
C ALA A 249 -29.78 -6.21 11.18
N PRO A 250 -29.90 -5.98 12.50
CA PRO A 250 -30.08 -7.06 13.45
C PRO A 250 -31.28 -7.91 13.03
N ALA A 251 -31.09 -9.20 12.95
CA ALA A 251 -32.12 -10.16 12.57
C ALA A 251 -33.35 -9.85 13.45
N LYS A 252 -34.48 -9.51 12.80
CA LYS A 252 -35.75 -9.27 13.52
C LYS A 252 -36.01 -10.51 14.35
N GLY A 253 -35.76 -10.42 15.65
CA GLY A 253 -36.03 -11.49 16.59
C GLY A 253 -37.48 -11.95 16.42
N ASN A 254 -37.64 -13.24 16.34
CA ASN A 254 -38.92 -13.93 16.15
C ASN A 254 -39.84 -13.60 17.33
N GLN A 255 -40.56 -12.46 17.28
CA GLN A 255 -41.59 -12.08 18.22
C GLN A 255 -42.89 -12.87 18.00
N ARG A 256 -42.76 -14.18 17.73
CA ARG A 256 -43.90 -15.10 17.76
C ARG A 256 -43.74 -15.97 19.00
N ASN A 257 -44.48 -15.65 20.10
CA ASN A 257 -45.01 -16.48 21.18
C ASN A 257 -44.86 -15.79 22.56
N ARG A 258 -45.58 -14.69 22.75
CA ARG A 258 -45.90 -14.20 24.11
C ARG A 258 -47.36 -13.82 24.32
N ASN A 259 -48.27 -14.37 23.52
CA ASN A 259 -49.72 -14.10 23.71
C ASN A 259 -50.58 -15.38 23.70
N GLN A 260 -50.16 -16.45 24.41
CA GLN A 260 -51.06 -17.56 24.73
C GLN A 260 -50.77 -18.09 26.12
N SER A 261 -51.03 -17.30 27.16
CA SER A 261 -51.24 -17.84 28.52
C SER A 261 -51.84 -16.77 29.43
N LYS A 262 -53.00 -16.25 29.07
CA LYS A 262 -53.91 -15.63 30.02
C LYS A 262 -55.33 -15.89 29.55
N GLY A 263 -55.93 -16.96 30.10
CA GLY A 263 -57.33 -17.26 29.88
C GLY A 263 -57.68 -18.69 30.24
N SER A 264 -57.67 -19.00 31.53
CA SER A 264 -58.60 -19.97 32.12
C SER A 264 -58.39 -20.04 33.64
N GLY A 265 -59.28 -19.51 34.36
CA GLY A 265 -59.28 -19.58 35.81
C GLY A 265 -60.53 -18.80 36.34
N ALA A 266 -61.72 -19.44 36.22
CA ALA A 266 -62.87 -19.08 36.95
C ALA A 266 -62.79 -19.66 38.36
#